data_2d8f8e599622bc45e2890b2ded3aba0a
#
_entry.id   2d8f8e599622bc45e2890b2ded3aba0a
#
_cell.length_a   1.000
_cell.length_b   1.000
_cell.length_c   1.000
_cell.angle_alpha   90.00
_cell.angle_beta   90.00
_cell.angle_gamma   90.00
#
_symmetry.space_group_name_H-M   'P 1'
#
loop_
_entity.id
_entity.type
_entity.pdbx_description
1 polymer ?
#
loop_
_entity_poly.entity_id
_entity_poly.type
_entity_poly.pdbx_seq_one_letter_code
_entity_poly.pdbx_strand_id
1 'polypeptide(L)'
;MKLYRVLALVLAMLMIGCVMVACDKEPEAVKTNVNVKFTIKAGTDKDSEILAQDAEYVYTYDKVGDKEPTVTEVLIDVCDLYELPIEFQDESQQVVTKIGSKTAGKGEFWTYALNGQNNLDNPMYVQTVKSGDIIVVYLDSIN
;
A
#
# COMPACT_ATOMS: atom_id res chain seq x y z
N MET A 1 -30.02 -45.37 -36.56
CA MET A 1 -29.21 -45.39 -35.30
C MET A 1 -27.88 -44.64 -35.37
N LYS A 2 -27.22 -44.55 -36.50
CA LYS A 2 -25.93 -43.82 -36.61
C LYS A 2 -26.09 -42.29 -36.57
N LEU A 3 -27.19 -41.76 -37.12
CA LEU A 3 -27.46 -40.31 -37.20
C LEU A 3 -27.67 -39.66 -35.81
N TYR A 4 -28.38 -40.31 -34.92
CA TYR A 4 -28.64 -39.82 -33.55
C TYR A 4 -27.39 -39.82 -32.69
N ARG A 5 -26.44 -40.74 -32.90
CA ARG A 5 -25.16 -40.77 -32.17
C ARG A 5 -24.23 -39.61 -32.60
N VAL A 6 -24.24 -39.25 -33.87
CA VAL A 6 -23.49 -38.12 -34.40
C VAL A 6 -24.10 -36.82 -33.91
N LEU A 7 -25.43 -36.68 -33.91
CA LEU A 7 -26.13 -35.50 -33.43
C LEU A 7 -25.89 -35.27 -31.93
N ALA A 8 -25.91 -36.33 -31.10
CA ALA A 8 -25.62 -36.25 -29.67
C ALA A 8 -24.17 -35.84 -29.39
N LEU A 9 -23.19 -36.29 -30.19
CA LEU A 9 -21.80 -35.92 -30.08
C LEU A 9 -21.57 -34.44 -30.44
N VAL A 10 -22.23 -33.94 -31.47
CA VAL A 10 -22.15 -32.52 -31.87
C VAL A 10 -22.80 -31.62 -30.83
N LEU A 11 -23.92 -32.03 -30.24
CA LEU A 11 -24.58 -31.28 -29.16
C LEU A 11 -23.73 -31.26 -27.88
N ALA A 12 -23.07 -32.37 -27.55
CA ALA A 12 -22.15 -32.44 -26.40
C ALA A 12 -20.91 -31.54 -26.58
N MET A 13 -20.35 -31.46 -27.79
CA MET A 13 -19.25 -30.58 -28.10
C MET A 13 -19.64 -29.08 -28.08
N LEU A 14 -20.86 -28.74 -28.52
CA LEU A 14 -21.40 -27.39 -28.42
C LEU A 14 -21.64 -26.95 -26.97
N MET A 15 -22.06 -27.86 -26.08
CA MET A 15 -22.23 -27.56 -24.65
C MET A 15 -20.87 -27.35 -23.94
N ILE A 16 -19.83 -28.09 -24.32
CA ILE A 16 -18.47 -27.91 -23.75
C ILE A 16 -17.86 -26.61 -24.22
N GLY A 17 -18.15 -26.16 -25.45
CA GLY A 17 -17.68 -24.86 -25.97
C GLY A 17 -18.25 -23.63 -25.26
N CYS A 18 -19.46 -23.72 -24.67
CA CYS A 18 -20.08 -22.60 -23.96
C CYS A 18 -19.61 -22.43 -22.52
N VAL A 19 -18.91 -23.39 -21.93
CA VAL A 19 -18.42 -23.32 -20.55
C VAL A 19 -17.04 -22.63 -20.46
N MET A 20 -16.34 -22.43 -21.58
CA MET A 20 -15.00 -21.83 -21.63
C MET A 20 -14.99 -20.30 -21.85
N VAL A 21 -16.15 -19.64 -21.80
CA VAL A 21 -16.24 -18.17 -21.95
C VAL A 21 -16.83 -17.51 -20.70
N ALA A 22 -16.62 -18.10 -19.52
CA ALA A 22 -16.54 -17.32 -18.31
C ALA A 22 -15.11 -16.77 -18.26
N CYS A 23 -14.81 -15.76 -19.09
CA CYS A 23 -13.69 -14.88 -18.81
C CYS A 23 -14.01 -14.24 -17.45
N ASP A 24 -13.34 -14.68 -16.40
CA ASP A 24 -13.10 -13.86 -15.24
C ASP A 24 -12.40 -12.61 -15.79
N LYS A 25 -13.17 -11.55 -16.06
CA LYS A 25 -12.59 -10.24 -16.28
C LYS A 25 -11.91 -9.90 -14.97
N GLU A 26 -10.59 -9.91 -14.97
CA GLU A 26 -9.86 -9.29 -13.87
C GLU A 26 -10.46 -7.90 -13.66
N PRO A 27 -10.75 -7.53 -12.41
CA PRO A 27 -11.32 -6.21 -12.12
C PRO A 27 -10.37 -5.15 -12.69
N GLU A 28 -10.88 -4.30 -13.57
CA GLU A 28 -10.10 -3.22 -14.15
C GLU A 28 -9.62 -2.28 -13.04
N ALA A 29 -8.34 -1.96 -13.05
CA ALA A 29 -7.76 -1.00 -12.13
C ALA A 29 -8.33 0.40 -12.41
N VAL A 30 -8.82 1.06 -11.36
CA VAL A 30 -9.35 2.43 -11.45
C VAL A 30 -8.40 3.37 -10.73
N LYS A 31 -7.92 4.41 -11.41
CA LYS A 31 -7.11 5.45 -10.78
C LYS A 31 -7.93 6.17 -9.72
N THR A 32 -7.44 6.09 -8.49
CA THR A 32 -8.11 6.62 -7.30
C THR A 32 -7.14 7.49 -6.51
N ASN A 33 -7.66 8.53 -5.87
CA ASN A 33 -6.86 9.44 -5.06
C ASN A 33 -7.25 9.32 -3.58
N VAL A 34 -6.24 9.40 -2.73
CA VAL A 34 -6.40 9.56 -1.28
C VAL A 34 -5.71 10.85 -0.85
N ASN A 35 -6.46 11.74 -0.20
CA ASN A 35 -5.94 13.02 0.30
C ASN A 35 -5.60 12.87 1.78
N VAL A 36 -4.34 13.09 2.16
CA VAL A 36 -3.87 12.93 3.54
C VAL A 36 -3.01 14.11 3.98
N LYS A 37 -2.86 14.29 5.29
CA LYS A 37 -1.78 15.09 5.86
C LYS A 37 -0.63 14.17 6.21
N PHE A 38 0.57 14.48 5.73
CA PHE A 38 1.73 13.62 5.92
C PHE A 38 2.89 14.40 6.53
N THR A 39 3.55 13.79 7.52
CA THR A 39 4.75 14.36 8.16
C THR A 39 5.76 13.25 8.45
N ILE A 40 7.03 13.48 8.14
CA ILE A 40 8.16 12.61 8.51
C ILE A 40 9.05 13.37 9.47
N LYS A 41 9.33 12.79 10.65
CA LYS A 41 10.17 13.36 11.71
C LYS A 41 11.35 12.46 12.03
N ALA A 42 12.49 13.08 12.35
CA ALA A 42 13.69 12.37 12.78
C ALA A 42 13.71 12.01 14.28
N GLY A 43 12.56 11.95 14.95
CA GLY A 43 12.40 11.60 16.36
C GLY A 43 10.99 11.84 16.86
N THR A 44 10.76 11.55 18.14
CA THR A 44 9.45 11.64 18.81
C THR A 44 9.13 13.05 19.35
N ASP A 45 10.13 13.85 19.63
CA ASP A 45 9.98 15.15 20.27
C ASP A 45 9.32 16.18 19.36
N LYS A 46 8.71 17.21 19.99
CA LYS A 46 8.12 18.33 19.26
C LYS A 46 9.14 19.07 18.39
N ASP A 47 10.38 19.16 18.88
CA ASP A 47 11.48 19.88 18.24
C ASP A 47 12.32 18.97 17.33
N SER A 48 11.90 17.73 17.11
CA SER A 48 12.57 16.83 16.17
C SER A 48 12.56 17.40 14.77
N GLU A 49 13.67 17.21 14.05
CA GLU A 49 13.81 17.63 12.67
C GLU A 49 12.69 17.06 11.79
N ILE A 50 12.00 17.92 11.05
CA ILE A 50 11.00 17.55 10.06
C ILE A 50 11.73 17.29 8.74
N LEU A 51 11.68 16.05 8.25
CA LEU A 51 12.30 15.65 6.99
C LEU A 51 11.40 15.94 5.79
N ALA A 52 10.09 15.76 5.95
CA ALA A 52 9.08 16.14 4.98
C ALA A 52 7.76 16.47 5.67
N GLN A 53 6.99 17.39 5.10
CA GLN A 53 5.67 17.74 5.59
C GLN A 53 4.80 18.23 4.44
N ASP A 54 3.61 17.66 4.30
CA ASP A 54 2.57 18.12 3.40
C ASP A 54 1.20 18.08 4.09
N ALA A 55 0.54 19.22 4.09
CA ALA A 55 -0.78 19.38 4.71
C ALA A 55 -1.93 18.89 3.82
N GLU A 56 -1.70 18.73 2.52
CA GLU A 56 -2.72 18.39 1.51
C GLU A 56 -2.13 17.42 0.46
N TYR A 57 -1.44 16.37 0.93
CA TYR A 57 -0.81 15.40 0.04
C TYR A 57 -1.86 14.52 -0.67
N VAL A 58 -1.73 14.40 -1.98
CA VAL A 58 -2.62 13.60 -2.83
C VAL A 58 -1.85 12.38 -3.34
N TYR A 59 -2.15 11.22 -2.78
CA TYR A 59 -1.63 9.95 -3.29
C TYR A 59 -2.56 9.36 -4.34
N THR A 60 -2.01 9.08 -5.52
CA THR A 60 -2.74 8.46 -6.64
C THR A 60 -2.31 7.01 -6.81
N TYR A 61 -3.25 6.09 -6.80
CA TYR A 61 -2.98 4.66 -6.96
C TYR A 61 -3.99 3.97 -7.87
N ASP A 62 -3.61 2.80 -8.36
CA ASP A 62 -4.50 1.95 -9.15
C ASP A 62 -5.29 1.04 -8.21
N LYS A 63 -6.56 1.40 -7.97
CA LYS A 63 -7.46 0.63 -7.13
C LYS A 63 -7.99 -0.59 -7.87
N VAL A 64 -7.69 -1.77 -7.34
CA VAL A 64 -8.22 -3.05 -7.81
C VAL A 64 -9.15 -3.62 -6.74
N GLY A 65 -10.43 -3.74 -7.04
CA GLY A 65 -11.44 -4.16 -6.07
C GLY A 65 -11.55 -3.17 -4.89
N ASP A 66 -11.55 -3.70 -3.68
CA ASP A 66 -11.66 -2.92 -2.43
C ASP A 66 -10.30 -2.60 -1.79
N LYS A 67 -9.18 -2.81 -2.52
CA LYS A 67 -7.84 -2.56 -1.99
C LYS A 67 -7.64 -1.07 -1.76
N GLU A 68 -7.35 -0.68 -0.52
CA GLU A 68 -6.91 0.66 -0.14
C GLU A 68 -5.38 0.68 -0.01
N PRO A 69 -4.72 1.84 -0.21
CA PRO A 69 -3.27 1.95 -0.06
C PRO A 69 -2.85 1.81 1.40
N THR A 70 -1.63 1.39 1.63
CA THR A 70 -1.03 1.27 2.96
C THR A 70 -0.19 2.50 3.31
N VAL A 71 0.12 2.67 4.60
CA VAL A 71 1.03 3.73 5.07
C VAL A 71 2.40 3.62 4.38
N THR A 72 2.91 2.40 4.17
CA THR A 72 4.19 2.18 3.46
C THR A 72 4.13 2.64 2.01
N GLU A 73 3.07 2.33 1.28
CA GLU A 73 2.91 2.77 -0.11
C GLU A 73 2.89 4.30 -0.22
N VAL A 74 2.14 4.98 0.66
CA VAL A 74 2.12 6.45 0.71
C VAL A 74 3.48 7.02 1.15
N LEU A 75 4.16 6.40 2.12
CA LEU A 75 5.48 6.81 2.59
C LEU A 75 6.53 6.77 1.47
N ILE A 76 6.55 5.70 0.68
CA ILE A 76 7.48 5.56 -0.45
C ILE A 76 7.27 6.71 -1.45
N ASP A 77 6.03 7.00 -1.80
CA ASP A 77 5.69 8.05 -2.76
C ASP A 77 6.02 9.45 -2.23
N VAL A 78 5.78 9.72 -0.94
CA VAL A 78 6.21 10.97 -0.28
C VAL A 78 7.74 11.09 -0.28
N CYS A 79 8.46 10.02 0.04
CA CYS A 79 9.92 10.02 0.01
C CYS A 79 10.47 10.30 -1.39
N ASP A 80 9.85 9.75 -2.42
CA ASP A 80 10.23 10.02 -3.82
C ASP A 80 9.98 11.48 -4.19
N LEU A 81 8.80 12.02 -3.86
CA LEU A 81 8.46 13.42 -4.10
C LEU A 81 9.43 14.42 -3.45
N TYR A 82 9.86 14.14 -2.22
CA TYR A 82 10.76 15.01 -1.45
C TYR A 82 12.24 14.65 -1.63
N GLU A 83 12.55 13.75 -2.58
CA GLU A 83 13.91 13.27 -2.87
C GLU A 83 14.64 12.73 -1.61
N LEU A 84 13.89 12.08 -0.72
CA LEU A 84 14.41 11.46 0.49
C LEU A 84 14.74 9.99 0.21
N PRO A 85 16.02 9.57 0.27
CA PRO A 85 16.37 8.15 0.18
C PRO A 85 15.64 7.36 1.26
N ILE A 86 14.96 6.28 0.86
CA ILE A 86 14.34 5.32 1.78
C ILE A 86 15.00 3.97 1.61
N GLU A 87 15.36 3.31 2.72
CA GLU A 87 15.94 1.98 2.72
C GLU A 87 15.11 1.06 3.62
N PHE A 88 14.98 -0.19 3.18
CA PHE A 88 14.28 -1.24 3.90
C PHE A 88 15.26 -2.34 4.33
N GLN A 89 14.88 -3.11 5.33
CA GLN A 89 15.70 -4.23 5.81
C GLN A 89 15.91 -5.29 4.72
N ASP A 90 14.88 -5.50 3.90
CA ASP A 90 14.88 -6.48 2.81
C ASP A 90 13.93 -6.06 1.68
N GLU A 91 13.86 -6.88 0.62
CA GLU A 91 13.02 -6.64 -0.56
C GLU A 91 11.51 -6.69 -0.28
N SER A 92 11.07 -7.18 0.89
CA SER A 92 9.65 -7.22 1.25
C SER A 92 9.07 -5.84 1.58
N GLN A 93 9.92 -4.84 1.78
CA GLN A 93 9.55 -3.45 2.13
C GLN A 93 8.69 -3.34 3.41
N GLN A 94 8.86 -4.27 4.33
CA GLN A 94 8.07 -4.29 5.58
C GLN A 94 8.69 -3.44 6.68
N VAL A 95 10.01 -3.42 6.78
CA VAL A 95 10.74 -2.71 7.84
C VAL A 95 11.62 -1.62 7.25
N VAL A 96 11.27 -0.37 7.55
CA VAL A 96 12.07 0.79 7.16
C VAL A 96 13.30 0.89 8.06
N THR A 97 14.47 1.02 7.47
CA THR A 97 15.75 1.19 8.20
C THR A 97 16.32 2.58 8.09
N LYS A 98 15.98 3.33 7.02
CA LYS A 98 16.50 4.68 6.82
C LYS A 98 15.48 5.54 6.05
N ILE A 99 15.37 6.81 6.43
CA ILE A 99 14.67 7.85 5.67
C ILE A 99 15.54 9.10 5.63
N GLY A 100 15.82 9.59 4.42
CA GLY A 100 16.72 10.72 4.21
C GLY A 100 18.11 10.44 4.74
N SER A 101 18.60 11.30 5.62
CA SER A 101 19.90 11.16 6.29
C SER A 101 19.85 10.34 7.58
N LYS A 102 18.66 9.91 8.03
CA LYS A 102 18.47 9.27 9.35
C LYS A 102 18.32 7.76 9.20
N THR A 103 19.28 7.04 9.76
CA THR A 103 19.25 5.58 9.86
C THR A 103 18.86 5.17 11.27
N ALA A 104 17.97 4.21 11.41
CA ALA A 104 17.61 3.64 12.71
C ALA A 104 18.83 2.93 13.32
N GLY A 105 19.25 3.36 14.51
CA GLY A 105 20.35 2.79 15.27
C GLY A 105 19.92 1.57 16.07
N LYS A 106 20.84 1.14 16.97
CA LYS A 106 20.52 0.01 17.88
C LYS A 106 19.40 0.41 18.84
N GLY A 107 18.29 -0.32 18.78
CA GLY A 107 17.11 -0.06 19.60
C GLY A 107 16.22 1.06 19.06
N GLU A 108 16.50 1.60 17.87
CA GLU A 108 15.65 2.55 17.18
C GLU A 108 14.89 1.88 16.04
N PHE A 109 13.72 2.41 15.72
CA PHE A 109 12.87 1.91 14.63
C PHE A 109 11.98 3.02 14.09
N TRP A 110 11.72 2.97 12.79
CA TRP A 110 10.74 3.83 12.16
C TRP A 110 9.34 3.30 12.40
N THR A 111 8.46 4.16 12.89
CA THR A 111 7.07 3.87 13.18
C THR A 111 6.16 5.02 12.79
N TYR A 112 4.88 4.94 13.10
CA TYR A 112 3.92 5.96 12.69
C TYR A 112 2.82 6.16 13.73
N ALA A 113 2.19 7.34 13.65
CA ALA A 113 0.92 7.64 14.27
C ALA A 113 -0.11 7.92 13.17
N LEU A 114 -1.33 7.42 13.35
CA LEU A 114 -2.46 7.67 12.48
C LEU A 114 -3.54 8.41 13.27
N ASN A 115 -3.93 9.61 12.81
CA ASN A 115 -4.94 10.46 13.47
C ASN A 115 -4.63 10.74 14.95
N GLY A 116 -3.33 10.90 15.26
CA GLY A 116 -2.84 11.17 16.61
C GLY A 116 -2.75 9.93 17.52
N GLN A 117 -3.02 8.73 17.00
CA GLN A 117 -2.89 7.47 17.75
C GLN A 117 -1.66 6.68 17.21
N ASN A 118 -0.86 6.16 18.13
CA ASN A 118 0.25 5.28 17.80
C ASN A 118 -0.29 3.88 17.55
N ASN A 119 -0.19 3.39 16.32
CA ASN A 119 -0.70 2.08 15.90
C ASN A 119 0.41 1.02 15.95
N LEU A 120 0.82 0.65 17.16
CA LEU A 120 1.88 -0.35 17.36
C LEU A 120 1.47 -1.77 16.93
N ASP A 121 0.16 -2.08 16.91
CA ASP A 121 -0.35 -3.41 16.60
C ASP A 121 -0.42 -3.68 15.08
N ASN A 122 -0.53 -2.62 14.28
CA ASN A 122 -0.60 -2.72 12.83
C ASN A 122 0.65 -2.08 12.21
N PRO A 123 1.55 -2.88 11.59
CA PRO A 123 2.71 -2.33 10.92
C PRO A 123 2.31 -1.49 9.68
N MET A 124 3.17 -0.54 9.28
CA MET A 124 2.93 0.39 8.18
C MET A 124 2.51 -0.28 6.87
N TYR A 125 3.06 -1.46 6.58
CA TYR A 125 2.76 -2.21 5.34
C TYR A 125 1.40 -2.92 5.33
N VAL A 126 0.70 -2.95 6.47
CA VAL A 126 -0.65 -3.53 6.62
C VAL A 126 -1.70 -2.45 6.86
N GLN A 127 -1.31 -1.35 7.53
CA GLN A 127 -2.23 -0.28 7.89
C GLN A 127 -2.71 0.45 6.64
N THR A 128 -3.99 0.37 6.36
CA THR A 128 -4.62 1.09 5.23
C THR A 128 -4.87 2.55 5.56
N VAL A 129 -4.86 3.37 4.51
CA VAL A 129 -5.01 4.83 4.55
C VAL A 129 -6.26 5.25 3.82
N LYS A 130 -6.96 6.25 4.36
CA LYS A 130 -8.18 6.83 3.78
C LYS A 130 -8.04 8.35 3.65
N SER A 131 -8.85 8.93 2.77
CA SER A 131 -8.92 10.39 2.65
C SER A 131 -9.33 11.05 3.98
N GLY A 132 -8.58 12.08 4.36
CA GLY A 132 -8.73 12.79 5.63
C GLY A 132 -7.80 12.30 6.73
N ASP A 133 -7.07 11.22 6.54
CA ASP A 133 -6.13 10.72 7.53
C ASP A 133 -4.93 11.67 7.73
N ILE A 134 -4.46 11.71 8.98
CA ILE A 134 -3.25 12.42 9.39
C ILE A 134 -2.21 11.39 9.76
N ILE A 135 -1.14 11.30 8.97
CA ILE A 135 -0.06 10.35 9.13
C ILE A 135 1.19 11.07 9.59
N VAL A 136 1.78 10.61 10.68
CA VAL A 136 3.08 11.08 11.17
C VAL A 136 4.01 9.88 11.27
N VAL A 137 5.01 9.80 10.40
CA VAL A 137 6.08 8.80 10.46
C VAL A 137 7.24 9.38 11.26
N TYR A 138 7.78 8.64 12.21
CA TYR A 138 8.85 9.13 13.08
C TYR A 138 9.79 8.00 13.51
N LEU A 139 11.02 8.40 13.87
CA LEU A 139 12.01 7.51 14.46
C LEU A 139 11.75 7.44 15.98
N ASP A 140 11.52 6.24 16.49
CA ASP A 140 11.30 5.95 17.91
C ASP A 140 12.41 5.06 18.47
N SER A 141 12.49 4.93 19.79
CA SER A 141 13.48 4.10 20.46
C SER A 141 12.84 3.23 21.54
N ILE A 142 13.33 2.01 21.66
CA ILE A 142 13.02 1.12 22.79
C ILE A 142 13.90 1.57 23.96
N ASN A 143 13.26 2.20 24.96
CA ASN A 143 13.91 2.53 26.26
C ASN A 143 13.98 1.30 27.15
#